data_92210c21fc37fdf79884ad78fab0a602
#
_entry.id   92210c21fc37fdf79884ad78fab0a602
#
_cell.length_a   1.000
_cell.length_b   1.000
_cell.length_c   1.000
_cell.angle_alpha   90.00
_cell.angle_beta   90.00
_cell.angle_gamma   90.00
#
_symmetry.space_group_name_H-M   'P 1'
#
loop_
_entity.id
_entity.type
_entity.pdbx_description
1 polymer ?
#
loop_
_entity_poly.entity_id
_entity_poly.type
_entity_poly.pdbx_seq_one_letter_code
_entity_poly.pdbx_strand_id
1 'polypeptide(L)'
;MERVLDPQKNKEPGKYIPLPEKFILKQNRPNPFNPTPRIHYRIPKDTQASIAIFDEKGKKIVVLVDQEHEAGYHHVDWNARDRSGNVVSGGVYFYQFQSKDYVKTRKMILLR
;
A
#
# COMPACT_ATOMS: atom_id res chain seq x y z
N MET A 1 21.97 16.81 -3.53
CA MET A 1 22.85 15.73 -3.06
C MET A 1 22.33 14.41 -3.58
N GLU A 2 23.19 13.64 -4.19
CA GLU A 2 22.82 12.35 -4.72
C GLU A 2 22.60 11.36 -3.59
N ARG A 3 21.53 10.58 -3.70
CA ARG A 3 21.23 9.55 -2.72
C ARG A 3 22.00 8.29 -3.08
N VAL A 4 22.82 7.81 -2.16
CA VAL A 4 23.55 6.56 -2.32
C VAL A 4 22.73 5.44 -1.71
N LEU A 5 22.58 4.33 -2.44
CA LEU A 5 21.88 3.18 -1.91
C LEU A 5 22.71 2.49 -0.83
N ASP A 6 22.04 2.17 0.27
CA ASP A 6 22.62 1.35 1.32
C ASP A 6 22.42 -0.11 0.94
N PRO A 7 23.48 -0.91 0.72
CA PRO A 7 23.32 -2.32 0.37
C PRO A 7 22.49 -3.11 1.37
N GLN A 8 22.50 -2.70 2.64
CA GLN A 8 21.72 -3.37 3.66
C GLN A 8 20.22 -3.16 3.48
N LYS A 9 19.80 -2.03 2.92
CA LYS A 9 18.39 -1.77 2.62
C LYS A 9 17.89 -2.69 1.51
N ASN A 10 18.76 -3.11 0.61
CA ASN A 10 18.41 -4.04 -0.46
C ASN A 10 18.42 -5.49 0.00
N LYS A 11 19.00 -5.77 1.18
CA LYS A 11 19.00 -7.08 1.83
C LYS A 11 19.67 -8.21 1.06
N GLU A 12 20.36 -7.89 -0.02
CA GLU A 12 21.02 -8.88 -0.86
C GLU A 12 22.45 -8.47 -1.12
N PRO A 13 23.42 -9.04 -0.35
CA PRO A 13 24.83 -8.70 -0.53
C PRO A 13 25.27 -8.92 -1.98
N GLY A 14 26.01 -7.96 -2.52
CA GLY A 14 26.51 -8.04 -3.89
C GLY A 14 25.50 -7.77 -4.98
N LYS A 15 24.28 -7.47 -4.62
CA LYS A 15 23.19 -7.19 -5.56
C LYS A 15 22.72 -5.76 -5.44
N TYR A 16 22.68 -5.05 -6.57
CA TYR A 16 22.21 -3.67 -6.60
C TYR A 16 20.76 -3.62 -7.04
N ILE A 17 19.91 -3.05 -6.18
CA ILE A 17 18.49 -2.82 -6.48
C ILE A 17 18.27 -1.31 -6.37
N PRO A 18 18.05 -0.62 -7.50
CA PRO A 18 17.85 0.83 -7.44
C PRO A 18 16.56 1.19 -6.71
N LEU A 19 16.57 2.33 -6.04
CA LEU A 19 15.36 2.87 -5.42
C LEU A 19 14.36 3.28 -6.51
N PRO A 20 13.06 3.23 -6.20
CA PRO A 20 12.05 3.72 -7.12
C PRO A 20 12.28 5.19 -7.47
N GLU A 21 12.01 5.56 -8.71
CA GLU A 21 12.17 6.95 -9.16
C GLU A 21 10.93 7.78 -8.86
N LYS A 22 9.79 7.15 -8.62
CA LYS A 22 8.54 7.85 -8.36
C LYS A 22 7.63 7.03 -7.45
N PHE A 23 6.61 7.70 -6.90
CA PHE A 23 5.56 7.01 -6.16
C PHE A 23 4.74 6.16 -7.11
N ILE A 24 4.40 4.95 -6.70
CA ILE A 24 3.49 4.06 -7.44
C ILE A 24 2.63 3.33 -6.43
N LEU A 25 1.32 3.34 -6.68
CA LEU A 25 0.36 2.48 -5.99
C LEU A 25 -0.14 1.46 -7.01
N LYS A 26 0.17 0.19 -6.79
CA LYS A 26 -0.22 -0.85 -7.74
C LYS A 26 -1.62 -1.37 -7.46
N GLN A 27 -2.22 -1.98 -8.49
CA GLN A 27 -3.46 -2.71 -8.32
C GLN A 27 -3.22 -3.89 -7.38
N ASN A 28 -4.13 -4.10 -6.43
CA ASN A 28 -4.03 -5.21 -5.49
C ASN A 28 -4.03 -6.56 -6.20
N ARG A 29 -3.41 -7.53 -5.56
CA ARG A 29 -3.42 -8.91 -6.03
C ARG A 29 -3.84 -9.84 -4.90
N PRO A 30 -4.74 -10.76 -5.16
CA PRO A 30 -5.56 -10.86 -6.37
C PRO A 30 -6.60 -9.74 -6.48
N ASN A 31 -7.17 -9.54 -7.66
CA ASN A 31 -8.31 -8.65 -7.88
C ASN A 31 -9.14 -9.22 -9.03
N PRO A 32 -10.37 -9.68 -8.79
CA PRO A 32 -11.06 -9.69 -7.49
C PRO A 32 -10.31 -10.51 -6.44
N PHE A 33 -10.52 -10.20 -5.18
CA PHE A 33 -9.79 -10.88 -4.12
C PHE A 33 -10.70 -11.71 -3.20
N ASN A 34 -10.11 -12.77 -2.66
CA ASN A 34 -10.69 -13.64 -1.66
C ASN A 34 -9.58 -14.48 -1.04
N PRO A 35 -9.30 -14.38 0.25
CA PRO A 35 -9.86 -13.43 1.21
C PRO A 35 -8.99 -12.19 1.43
N THR A 36 -7.70 -12.20 1.05
CA THR A 36 -6.74 -11.16 1.45
C THR A 36 -6.03 -10.60 0.24
N PRO A 37 -6.29 -9.34 -0.11
CA PRO A 37 -5.52 -8.68 -1.18
C PRO A 37 -4.20 -8.19 -0.64
N ARG A 38 -3.18 -8.24 -1.47
CA ARG A 38 -1.90 -7.60 -1.21
C ARG A 38 -1.77 -6.36 -2.09
N ILE A 39 -1.37 -5.26 -1.46
CA ILE A 39 -1.21 -3.97 -2.11
C ILE A 39 0.27 -3.64 -2.11
N HIS A 40 0.85 -3.55 -3.30
CA HIS A 40 2.24 -3.14 -3.46
C HIS A 40 2.31 -1.65 -3.75
N TYR A 41 3.30 -0.99 -3.19
CA TYR A 41 3.52 0.43 -3.45
C TYR A 41 5.02 0.76 -3.40
N ARG A 42 5.38 1.85 -4.07
CA ARG A 42 6.77 2.28 -4.19
C ARG A 42 6.91 3.71 -3.72
N ILE A 43 7.97 3.97 -2.98
CA ILE A 43 8.26 5.26 -2.36
C ILE A 43 9.64 5.69 -2.79
N PRO A 44 9.78 6.85 -3.50
CA PRO A 44 11.08 7.28 -4.02
C PRO A 44 11.98 7.94 -2.98
N LYS A 45 11.42 8.40 -1.87
CA LYS A 45 12.16 9.06 -0.79
C LYS A 45 11.48 8.80 0.54
N ASP A 46 12.24 8.88 1.62
CA ASP A 46 11.69 8.69 2.97
C ASP A 46 10.56 9.70 3.21
N THR A 47 9.44 9.23 3.68
CA THR A 47 8.27 10.08 3.90
C THR A 47 7.23 9.40 4.79
N GLN A 48 6.40 10.22 5.43
CA GLN A 48 5.20 9.73 6.09
C GLN A 48 4.22 9.28 5.03
N ALA A 49 3.66 8.08 5.19
CA ALA A 49 2.70 7.53 4.23
C ALA A 49 1.61 6.75 4.94
N SER A 50 0.41 6.81 4.37
CA SER A 50 -0.73 6.06 4.87
C SER A 50 -1.46 5.34 3.74
N ILE A 51 -2.10 4.23 4.10
CA ILE A 51 -3.02 3.52 3.20
C ILE A 51 -4.28 3.23 4.00
N ALA A 52 -5.41 3.71 3.49
CA ALA A 52 -6.71 3.52 4.10
C ALA A 52 -7.67 2.85 3.13
N ILE A 53 -8.61 2.10 3.68
CA ILE A 53 -9.65 1.40 2.92
C ILE A 53 -10.96 2.16 3.11
N PHE A 54 -11.70 2.32 2.00
CA PHE A 54 -13.00 2.98 1.98
C PHE A 54 -14.02 2.06 1.30
N ASP A 55 -15.28 2.15 1.71
CA ASP A 55 -16.36 1.46 1.01
C ASP A 55 -16.80 2.28 -0.22
N GLU A 56 -17.77 1.73 -0.97
CA GLU A 56 -18.25 2.40 -2.19
C GLU A 56 -18.98 3.72 -1.91
N LYS A 57 -19.38 3.97 -0.68
CA LYS A 57 -20.01 5.23 -0.29
C LYS A 57 -18.97 6.26 0.18
N GLY A 58 -17.70 5.89 0.18
CA GLY A 58 -16.63 6.77 0.63
C GLY A 58 -16.39 6.76 2.13
N LYS A 59 -17.02 5.84 2.86
CA LYS A 59 -16.79 5.73 4.30
C LYS A 59 -15.48 5.01 4.57
N LYS A 60 -14.66 5.57 5.45
CA LYS A 60 -13.39 4.95 5.85
C LYS A 60 -13.68 3.70 6.68
N ILE A 61 -13.15 2.56 6.24
CA ILE A 61 -13.34 1.26 6.88
C ILE A 61 -12.22 0.97 7.86
N VAL A 62 -10.99 1.19 7.44
CA VAL A 62 -9.82 0.91 8.27
C VAL A 62 -8.61 1.62 7.69
N VAL A 63 -7.65 1.94 8.55
CA VAL A 63 -6.32 2.41 8.15
C VAL A 63 -5.36 1.23 8.29
N LEU A 64 -4.76 0.81 7.18
CA LEU A 64 -3.83 -0.32 7.18
C LEU A 64 -2.43 0.08 7.61
N VAL A 65 -2.01 1.26 7.18
CA VAL A 65 -0.66 1.78 7.41
C VAL A 65 -0.75 3.28 7.62
N ASP A 66 -0.01 3.79 8.61
CA ASP A 66 0.12 5.23 8.84
C ASP A 66 1.40 5.45 9.64
N GLN A 67 2.51 5.60 8.93
CA GLN A 67 3.81 5.72 9.57
C GLN A 67 4.86 6.25 8.62
N GLU A 68 6.03 6.57 9.18
CA GLU A 68 7.22 6.88 8.39
C GLU A 68 7.64 5.65 7.60
N HIS A 69 7.96 5.88 6.33
CA HIS A 69 8.46 4.84 5.43
C HIS A 69 9.82 5.23 4.88
N GLU A 70 10.69 4.26 4.77
CA GLU A 70 11.92 4.44 4.00
C GLU A 70 11.60 4.32 2.51
N ALA A 71 12.38 5.03 1.69
CA ALA A 71 12.31 4.85 0.24
C ALA A 71 12.49 3.38 -0.11
N GLY A 72 11.73 2.88 -1.06
CA GLY A 72 11.83 1.49 -1.46
C GLY A 72 10.53 0.88 -1.92
N TYR A 73 10.51 -0.44 -1.91
CA TYR A 73 9.40 -1.27 -2.36
C TYR A 73 8.70 -1.85 -1.15
N HIS A 74 7.39 -1.62 -1.06
CA HIS A 74 6.60 -1.98 0.11
C HIS A 74 5.36 -2.76 -0.28
N HIS A 75 4.78 -3.44 0.69
CA HIS A 75 3.45 -4.03 0.52
C HIS A 75 2.73 -4.09 1.85
N VAL A 76 1.42 -4.19 1.77
CA VAL A 76 0.56 -4.39 2.93
C VAL A 76 -0.60 -5.28 2.52
N ASP A 77 -1.04 -6.13 3.43
CA ASP A 77 -2.18 -7.02 3.22
C ASP A 77 -3.38 -6.49 4.00
N TRP A 78 -4.58 -6.70 3.44
CA TRP A 78 -5.82 -6.42 4.15
C TRP A 78 -6.58 -7.70 4.40
N ASN A 79 -7.00 -7.93 5.62
CA ASN A 79 -7.71 -9.15 6.02
C ASN A 79 -9.24 -9.05 5.83
N ALA A 80 -9.71 -8.08 5.07
CA ALA A 80 -11.14 -7.85 4.82
C ALA A 80 -11.95 -7.61 6.09
N ARG A 81 -11.34 -6.94 7.07
CA ARG A 81 -12.00 -6.56 8.32
C ARG A 81 -11.95 -5.06 8.51
N ASP A 82 -12.96 -4.54 9.20
CA ASP A 82 -12.97 -3.14 9.59
C ASP A 82 -12.08 -2.93 10.83
N ARG A 83 -12.01 -1.68 11.29
CA ARG A 83 -11.16 -1.32 12.44
C ARG A 83 -11.60 -1.99 13.74
N SER A 84 -12.84 -2.45 13.83
CA SER A 84 -13.34 -3.18 14.99
C SER A 84 -13.09 -4.68 14.90
N GLY A 85 -12.50 -5.14 13.79
CA GLY A 85 -12.21 -6.55 13.57
C GLY A 85 -13.35 -7.34 12.96
N ASN A 86 -14.44 -6.66 12.57
CA ASN A 86 -15.60 -7.33 11.94
C ASN A 86 -15.34 -7.56 10.46
N VAL A 87 -15.72 -8.73 9.97
CA VAL A 87 -15.63 -9.07 8.57
C VAL A 87 -16.55 -8.15 7.77
N VAL A 88 -16.02 -7.55 6.68
CA VAL A 88 -16.83 -6.71 5.82
C VAL A 88 -17.52 -7.54 4.74
N SER A 89 -18.61 -7.00 4.20
CA SER A 89 -19.38 -7.68 3.15
C SER A 89 -18.64 -7.64 1.82
N GLY A 90 -18.98 -8.58 0.92
CA GLY A 90 -18.47 -8.54 -0.45
C GLY A 90 -18.93 -7.29 -1.18
N GLY A 91 -18.15 -6.86 -2.14
CA GLY A 91 -18.47 -5.68 -2.93
C GLY A 91 -17.24 -4.88 -3.33
N VAL A 92 -17.50 -3.62 -3.66
CA VAL A 92 -16.48 -2.69 -4.14
C VAL A 92 -15.90 -1.91 -2.97
N TYR A 93 -14.57 -1.85 -2.94
CA TYR A 93 -13.82 -1.05 -1.97
C TYR A 93 -12.77 -0.23 -2.71
N PHE A 94 -12.32 0.83 -2.06
CA PHE A 94 -11.24 1.67 -2.57
C PHE A 94 -10.12 1.68 -1.54
N TYR A 95 -8.89 1.72 -2.02
CA TYR A 95 -7.76 1.98 -1.15
C TYR A 95 -7.02 3.20 -1.64
N GLN A 96 -6.65 4.05 -0.69
CA GLN A 96 -5.98 5.30 -0.99
C GLN A 96 -4.64 5.35 -0.28
N PHE A 97 -3.60 5.57 -1.09
CA PHE A 97 -2.27 5.92 -0.59
C PHE A 97 -2.18 7.43 -0.49
N GLN A 98 -1.66 7.92 0.62
CA GLN A 98 -1.46 9.33 0.83
C GLN A 98 -0.12 9.59 1.48
N SER A 99 0.63 10.52 0.88
CA SER A 99 1.85 11.09 1.44
C SER A 99 1.79 12.60 1.25
N LYS A 100 2.82 13.31 1.69
CA LYS A 100 2.88 14.75 1.50
C LYS A 100 2.80 15.16 0.03
N ASP A 101 3.46 14.37 -0.84
CA ASP A 101 3.66 14.73 -2.24
C ASP A 101 2.84 13.90 -3.23
N TYR A 102 2.06 12.93 -2.74
CA TYR A 102 1.39 12.01 -3.65
C TYR A 102 0.13 11.43 -3.02
N VAL A 103 -0.94 11.41 -3.79
CA VAL A 103 -2.20 10.78 -3.40
C VAL A 103 -2.71 9.96 -4.59
N LYS A 104 -3.05 8.72 -4.36
CA LYS A 104 -3.60 7.84 -5.40
C LYS A 104 -4.63 6.91 -4.78
N THR A 105 -5.74 6.73 -5.48
CA THR A 105 -6.82 5.84 -5.08
C THR A 105 -7.02 4.78 -6.15
N ARG A 106 -7.23 3.54 -5.71
CA ARG A 106 -7.56 2.43 -6.62
C ARG A 106 -8.76 1.66 -6.10
N LYS A 107 -9.45 1.02 -7.02
CA LYS A 107 -10.62 0.20 -6.73
C LYS A 107 -10.22 -1.27 -6.61
N MET A 108 -10.88 -2.00 -5.72
CA MET A 108 -10.76 -3.45 -5.61
C MET A 108 -12.12 -4.08 -5.36
N ILE A 109 -12.23 -5.35 -5.67
CA ILE A 109 -13.50 -6.08 -5.57
C ILE A 109 -13.30 -7.29 -4.66
N LEU A 110 -14.07 -7.33 -3.57
CA LEU A 110 -14.08 -8.45 -2.65
C LEU A 110 -15.16 -9.45 -3.06
N LEU A 111 -14.73 -10.68 -3.32
CA LEU A 111 -15.64 -11.79 -3.61
C LEU A 111 -16.04 -12.49 -2.31
N ARG A 112 -17.33 -12.74 -2.15
CA ARG A 112 -17.85 -13.54 -1.06
C ARG A 112 -19.04 -14.38 -1.52
#